data_f3984be49d3a7816bc4664a69a9526d2
#
_entry.id   f3984be49d3a7816bc4664a69a9526d2
#
_cell.length_a   1.000
_cell.length_b   1.000
_cell.length_c   1.000
_cell.angle_alpha   90.00
_cell.angle_beta   90.00
_cell.angle_gamma   90.00
#
_symmetry.space_group_name_H-M   'P 1'
#
loop_
_entity.id
_entity.type
_entity.pdbx_description
1 polymer ?
#
loop_
_entity_poly.entity_id
_entity_poly.type
_entity_poly.pdbx_seq_one_letter_code
_entity_poly.pdbx_strand_id
1 'polypeptide(L)'
;LCVADSGRWQGMQIISPEWISDMTSVQAEIEGYDYSFGYFWWIDELRKIYFMWGAGGQFAFIVPDKQLVIIMTSFPSTKGEYEIEDYEALSIVDRIIDATY
;
A
#
# COMPACT_ATOMS: atom_id res chain seq x y z
N LEU A 1 5.20 9.53 0.56
CA LEU A 1 6.31 9.67 1.52
C LEU A 1 5.84 10.14 2.89
N CYS A 2 4.88 11.07 2.93
CA CYS A 2 4.33 11.59 4.19
C CYS A 2 3.80 10.47 5.09
N VAL A 3 3.05 9.52 4.53
CA VAL A 3 2.51 8.38 5.30
C VAL A 3 3.64 7.48 5.82
N ALA A 4 4.66 7.24 5.01
CA ALA A 4 5.80 6.40 5.40
C ALA A 4 6.64 7.05 6.52
N ASP A 5 6.59 8.37 6.67
CA ASP A 5 7.31 9.13 7.68
C ASP A 5 6.39 9.71 8.75
N SER A 6 5.36 8.95 9.13
CA SER A 6 4.45 9.28 10.24
C SER A 6 3.78 10.64 10.11
N GLY A 7 3.50 11.07 8.89
CA GLY A 7 2.82 12.31 8.61
C GLY A 7 3.74 13.51 8.42
N ARG A 8 5.05 13.29 8.32
CA ARG A 8 6.03 14.36 8.11
C ARG A 8 6.37 14.53 6.63
N TRP A 9 6.65 15.76 6.28
CA TRP A 9 7.14 16.11 4.95
C TRP A 9 8.16 17.24 5.09
N GLN A 10 9.37 17.01 4.60
CA GLN A 10 10.47 17.98 4.66
C GLN A 10 10.68 18.58 6.07
N GLY A 11 10.66 17.72 7.09
CA GLY A 11 10.84 18.11 8.48
C GLY A 11 9.63 18.74 9.15
N MET A 12 8.52 18.88 8.43
CA MET A 12 7.29 19.45 8.97
C MET A 12 6.24 18.36 9.20
N GLN A 13 5.55 18.45 10.33
CA GLN A 13 4.44 17.58 10.63
C GLN A 13 3.18 18.10 9.91
N ILE A 14 2.82 17.46 8.81
CA ILE A 14 1.66 17.84 7.99
C ILE A 14 0.39 17.19 8.50
N ILE A 15 0.46 15.90 8.83
CA ILE A 15 -0.66 15.11 9.35
C ILE A 15 -0.20 14.55 10.70
N SER A 16 -1.08 14.55 11.71
CA SER A 16 -0.69 14.07 13.03
C SER A 16 -0.29 12.59 13.00
N PRO A 17 0.71 12.19 13.80
CA PRO A 17 1.09 10.78 13.90
C PRO A 17 -0.08 9.90 14.35
N GLU A 18 -0.94 10.41 15.23
CA GLU A 18 -2.12 9.70 15.71
C GLU A 18 -3.10 9.41 14.58
N TRP A 19 -3.32 10.37 13.68
CA TRP A 19 -4.19 10.15 12.53
C TRP A 19 -3.60 9.15 11.54
N ILE A 20 -2.28 9.22 11.30
CA ILE A 20 -1.60 8.22 10.47
C ILE A 20 -1.77 6.82 11.09
N SER A 21 -1.59 6.70 12.39
CA SER A 21 -1.78 5.44 13.10
C SER A 21 -3.22 4.92 12.96
N ASP A 22 -4.22 5.78 13.16
CA ASP A 22 -5.63 5.41 13.03
C ASP A 22 -5.97 5.02 11.59
N MET A 23 -5.50 5.79 10.63
CA MET A 23 -5.78 5.59 9.21
C MET A 23 -5.21 4.26 8.70
N THR A 24 -4.06 3.86 9.22
CA THR A 24 -3.36 2.63 8.80
C THR A 24 -3.54 1.47 9.77
N SER A 25 -4.43 1.61 10.74
CA SER A 25 -4.83 0.52 11.64
C SER A 25 -6.03 -0.21 11.07
N VAL A 26 -6.16 -1.48 11.43
CA VAL A 26 -7.29 -2.31 10.98
C VAL A 26 -8.59 -1.73 11.52
N GLN A 27 -9.48 -1.31 10.65
CA GLN A 27 -10.82 -0.85 10.98
C GLN A 27 -11.89 -1.86 10.57
N ALA A 28 -11.58 -2.68 9.56
CA ALA A 28 -12.49 -3.71 9.08
C ALA A 28 -11.69 -4.87 8.49
N GLU A 29 -12.21 -6.07 8.64
CA GLU A 29 -11.70 -7.25 7.96
C GLU A 29 -12.64 -7.57 6.79
N ILE A 30 -12.07 -7.87 5.64
CA ILE A 30 -12.83 -8.16 4.43
C ILE A 30 -12.79 -9.65 4.19
N GLU A 31 -13.97 -10.27 4.20
CA GLU A 31 -14.09 -11.70 3.93
C GLU A 31 -13.61 -12.03 2.51
N GLY A 32 -12.85 -13.10 2.38
CA GLY A 32 -12.32 -13.55 1.09
C GLY A 32 -11.00 -12.92 0.69
N TYR A 33 -10.44 -12.03 1.51
CA TYR A 33 -9.15 -11.42 1.27
C TYR A 33 -8.21 -11.66 2.45
N ASP A 34 -6.92 -11.75 2.16
CA ASP A 34 -5.88 -11.88 3.18
C ASP A 34 -5.49 -10.53 3.81
N TYR A 35 -6.19 -9.47 3.40
CA TYR A 35 -5.90 -8.10 3.83
C TYR A 35 -7.05 -7.55 4.64
N SER A 36 -6.71 -6.66 5.57
CA SER A 36 -7.67 -5.86 6.31
C SER A 36 -7.77 -4.46 5.68
N PHE A 37 -8.73 -3.68 6.12
CA PHE A 37 -8.95 -2.33 5.61
C PHE A 37 -8.92 -1.31 6.74
N GLY A 38 -8.11 -0.27 6.58
CA GLY A 38 -8.12 0.91 7.43
C GLY A 38 -8.97 2.00 6.80
N TYR A 39 -8.64 3.26 7.05
CA TYR A 39 -9.30 4.38 6.38
C TYR A 39 -8.64 4.62 5.02
N PHE A 40 -9.25 4.09 3.97
CA PHE A 40 -8.80 4.14 2.56
C PHE A 40 -7.58 3.27 2.22
N TRP A 41 -7.02 2.55 3.19
CA TRP A 41 -5.84 1.73 2.98
C TRP A 41 -6.19 0.26 3.14
N TRP A 42 -5.69 -0.58 2.24
CA TRP A 42 -5.60 -2.01 2.46
C TRP A 42 -4.37 -2.26 3.33
N ILE A 43 -4.49 -3.18 4.27
CA ILE A 43 -3.44 -3.45 5.25
C ILE A 43 -3.06 -4.92 5.17
N ASP A 44 -1.80 -5.18 4.84
CA ASP A 44 -1.21 -6.52 4.85
C ASP A 44 -0.36 -6.63 6.12
N GLU A 45 -0.91 -7.29 7.13
CA GLU A 45 -0.26 -7.40 8.43
C GLU A 45 0.97 -8.32 8.39
N LEU A 46 0.97 -9.33 7.51
CA LEU A 46 2.11 -10.23 7.38
C LEU A 46 3.33 -9.52 6.81
N ARG A 47 3.13 -8.71 5.78
CA ARG A 47 4.21 -7.95 5.16
C ARG A 47 4.49 -6.63 5.86
N LYS A 48 3.58 -6.19 6.72
CA LYS A 48 3.64 -4.89 7.41
C LYS A 48 3.68 -3.75 6.40
N ILE A 49 2.78 -3.80 5.44
CA ILE A 49 2.65 -2.79 4.40
C ILE A 49 1.21 -2.30 4.31
N TYR A 50 1.06 -1.10 3.78
CA TYR A 50 -0.24 -0.53 3.45
C TYR A 50 -0.29 -0.27 1.95
N PHE A 51 -1.46 -0.41 1.35
CA PHE A 51 -1.54 -0.13 -0.08
C PHE A 51 -2.92 0.38 -0.50
N MET A 52 -2.90 1.15 -1.57
CA MET A 52 -4.08 1.57 -2.32
C MET A 52 -4.14 0.72 -3.57
N TRP A 53 -5.34 0.34 -3.96
CA TRP A 53 -5.57 -0.55 -5.09
C TRP A 53 -6.69 0.03 -5.93
N GLY A 54 -6.37 0.41 -7.16
CA GLY A 54 -7.32 0.96 -8.12
C GLY A 54 -7.58 0.00 -9.28
N ALA A 55 -8.71 0.19 -9.94
CA ALA A 55 -9.09 -0.60 -11.10
C ALA A 55 -8.03 -0.47 -12.20
N GLY A 56 -7.79 -1.55 -12.93
CA GLY A 56 -6.83 -1.57 -14.03
C GLY A 56 -5.40 -1.88 -13.60
N GLY A 57 -5.18 -2.33 -12.39
CA GLY A 57 -3.83 -2.65 -11.89
C GLY A 57 -3.04 -1.45 -11.43
N GLN A 58 -3.71 -0.51 -10.75
CA GLN A 58 -3.09 0.67 -10.18
C GLN A 58 -2.83 0.43 -8.70
N PHE A 59 -1.59 0.58 -8.26
CA PHE A 59 -1.22 0.33 -6.87
C PHE A 59 -0.29 1.41 -6.34
N ALA A 60 -0.44 1.69 -5.05
CA ALA A 60 0.53 2.49 -4.29
C ALA A 60 0.81 1.73 -2.99
N PHE A 61 2.03 1.26 -2.83
CA PHE A 61 2.45 0.50 -1.65
C PHE A 61 3.33 1.36 -0.77
N ILE A 62 3.07 1.32 0.53
CA ILE A 62 3.88 1.97 1.55
C ILE A 62 4.53 0.88 2.39
N VAL A 63 5.85 0.91 2.49
CA VAL A 63 6.64 -0.02 3.30
C VAL A 63 7.31 0.81 4.41
N PRO A 64 6.64 0.99 5.56
CA PRO A 64 7.15 1.89 6.61
C PRO A 64 8.51 1.49 7.15
N ASP A 65 8.75 0.20 7.35
CA ASP A 65 10.01 -0.29 7.90
C ASP A 65 11.23 0.02 7.03
N LYS A 66 11.01 0.22 5.74
CA LYS A 66 12.05 0.57 4.78
C LYS A 66 11.99 2.03 4.36
N GLN A 67 11.00 2.77 4.85
CA GLN A 67 10.68 4.13 4.38
C GLN A 67 10.58 4.18 2.85
N LEU A 68 9.92 3.19 2.29
CA LEU A 68 9.84 2.96 0.85
C LEU A 68 8.41 3.15 0.37
N VAL A 69 8.27 3.80 -0.77
CA VAL A 69 7.01 3.93 -1.48
C VAL A 69 7.18 3.31 -2.86
N ILE A 70 6.28 2.41 -3.23
CA ILE A 70 6.31 1.74 -4.53
C ILE A 70 5.03 2.11 -5.25
N ILE A 71 5.16 2.75 -6.40
CA ILE A 71 4.01 3.10 -7.25
C ILE A 71 4.03 2.18 -8.47
N MET A 72 2.91 1.57 -8.74
CA MET A 72 2.74 0.68 -9.89
C MET A 72 1.52 1.16 -10.69
N THR A 73 1.76 1.57 -11.92
CA THR A 73 0.69 2.00 -12.82
C THR A 73 0.63 1.08 -14.01
N SER A 74 -0.56 0.87 -14.54
CA SER A 74 -0.79 -0.02 -15.66
C SER A 74 -1.81 0.57 -16.61
N PHE A 75 -1.70 0.20 -17.89
CA PHE A 75 -2.75 0.47 -18.86
C PHE A 75 -3.61 -0.78 -18.99
N PRO A 76 -4.86 -0.76 -18.52
CA PRO A 76 -5.73 -1.91 -18.67
C PRO A 76 -6.03 -2.16 -20.15
N SER A 77 -6.18 -3.42 -20.53
CA SER A 77 -6.63 -3.77 -21.85
C SER A 77 -8.02 -3.18 -22.09
N THR A 78 -8.23 -2.54 -23.26
CA THR A 78 -9.54 -2.02 -23.62
C THR A 78 -10.58 -3.13 -23.78
N LYS A 79 -10.13 -4.36 -23.93
CA LYS A 79 -11.00 -5.54 -24.02
C LYS A 79 -11.17 -6.25 -22.69
N GLY A 80 -10.52 -5.77 -21.61
CA GLY A 80 -10.57 -6.40 -20.31
C GLY A 80 -9.90 -7.77 -20.23
N GLU A 81 -9.00 -8.06 -21.17
CA GLU A 81 -8.37 -9.38 -21.25
C GLU A 81 -7.26 -9.60 -20.24
N TYR A 82 -6.65 -8.52 -19.75
CA TYR A 82 -5.55 -8.62 -18.79
C TYR A 82 -5.55 -7.44 -17.83
N GLU A 83 -5.40 -7.76 -16.57
CA GLU A 83 -5.24 -6.79 -15.49
C GLU A 83 -4.27 -7.38 -14.48
N ILE A 84 -3.36 -6.56 -13.95
CA ILE A 84 -2.45 -7.02 -12.92
C ILE A 84 -3.25 -7.26 -11.64
N GLU A 85 -3.22 -8.51 -11.16
CA GLU A 85 -3.90 -8.89 -9.95
C GLU A 85 -3.06 -8.53 -8.72
N ASP A 86 -3.72 -8.46 -7.56
CA ASP A 86 -3.08 -8.12 -6.30
C ASP A 86 -1.91 -9.06 -5.96
N TYR A 87 -2.08 -10.37 -6.15
CA TYR A 87 -1.02 -11.34 -5.84
C TYR A 87 0.21 -11.16 -6.74
N GLU A 88 0.00 -10.76 -8.00
CA GLU A 88 1.11 -10.47 -8.92
C GLU A 88 1.88 -9.22 -8.47
N ALA A 89 1.14 -8.16 -8.11
CA ALA A 89 1.74 -6.92 -7.62
C ALA A 89 2.51 -7.17 -6.32
N LEU A 90 1.95 -7.92 -5.39
CA LEU A 90 2.60 -8.24 -4.12
C LEU A 90 3.85 -9.10 -4.32
N SER A 91 3.87 -9.97 -5.31
CA SER A 91 5.07 -10.73 -5.67
C SER A 91 6.22 -9.80 -6.08
N ILE A 92 5.92 -8.76 -6.86
CA ILE A 92 6.90 -7.75 -7.25
C ILE A 92 7.38 -6.96 -6.03
N VAL A 93 6.45 -6.57 -5.16
CA VAL A 93 6.75 -5.85 -3.91
C VAL A 93 7.71 -6.67 -3.03
N ASP A 94 7.45 -7.97 -2.87
CA ASP A 94 8.31 -8.85 -2.08
C ASP A 94 9.75 -8.85 -2.61
N ARG A 95 9.92 -8.88 -3.92
CA ARG A 95 11.27 -8.83 -4.53
C ARG A 95 11.96 -7.51 -4.28
N ILE A 96 11.22 -6.40 -4.33
CA ILE A 96 11.78 -5.07 -4.06
C ILE A 96 12.19 -4.96 -2.59
N ILE A 97 11.35 -5.44 -1.68
CA ILE A 97 11.64 -5.42 -0.24
C ILE A 97 12.90 -6.24 0.04
N ASP A 98 13.00 -7.44 -0.54
CA ASP A 98 14.17 -8.32 -0.35
C ASP A 98 15.46 -7.70 -0.88
N ALA A 99 15.38 -6.87 -1.91
CA ALA A 99 16.52 -6.19 -2.52
C ALA A 99 16.89 -4.88 -1.81
N THR A 100 16.09 -4.42 -0.84
CA THR A 100 16.27 -3.14 -0.16
C THR A 100 16.83 -3.37 1.25
N TYR A 101 17.86 -2.59 1.60
CA TYR A 101 18.49 -2.66 2.92
C TYR A 101 17.75 -1.88 3.98
#